data_8c4657cf496d7e62ff48ff4a913dddae
#
_entry.id   8c4657cf496d7e62ff48ff4a913dddae
#
_cell.length_a   1.000
_cell.length_b   1.000
_cell.length_c   1.000
_cell.angle_alpha   90.00
_cell.angle_beta   90.00
_cell.angle_gamma   90.00
#
_symmetry.space_group_name_H-M   'P 1'
#
loop_
_entity.id
_entity.type
_entity.pdbx_description
1 polymer ?
#
loop_
_entity_poly.entity_id
_entity_poly.type
_entity_poly.pdbx_seq_one_letter_code
_entity_poly.pdbx_strand_id
1 'polypeptide(L)'
;VVRPSSTRVPALSAAVLLATALTGCSVLGRAESATTPGQPGSATPTPAGKPVTLLQRLGADGKVRTLEVDPAGRWQCRDCAGDGVDATGALNPEQTQRLQRMLADPALVRETDEARRYRQLCIGALTSSLLIPPELTITIQDCPGEPAPPVAYDVLLLLTQATPAEDKG
;
A
#
# COMPACT_ATOMS: atom_id res chain seq x y z
N VAL A 1 -16.47 36.79 -21.37
CA VAL A 1 -17.22 36.96 -20.12
C VAL A 1 -18.27 35.87 -20.08
N VAL A 2 -17.99 34.79 -19.37
CA VAL A 2 -18.92 33.67 -19.14
C VAL A 2 -19.08 33.51 -17.63
N ARG A 3 -20.30 33.68 -17.13
CA ARG A 3 -20.66 33.51 -15.72
C ARG A 3 -20.87 32.05 -15.39
N PRO A 4 -20.38 31.53 -14.26
CA PRO A 4 -20.74 30.18 -13.79
C PRO A 4 -22.10 30.24 -13.06
N SER A 5 -23.01 29.35 -13.47
CA SER A 5 -24.29 29.12 -12.82
C SER A 5 -24.12 28.23 -11.59
N SER A 6 -24.51 28.75 -10.45
CA SER A 6 -24.52 28.09 -9.14
C SER A 6 -25.80 27.26 -9.02
N THR A 7 -25.66 25.92 -9.01
CA THR A 7 -26.78 25.01 -8.75
C THR A 7 -26.75 24.56 -7.29
N ARG A 8 -27.72 25.06 -6.51
CA ARG A 8 -27.95 24.63 -5.12
C ARG A 8 -28.73 23.33 -5.13
N VAL A 9 -28.21 22.30 -4.45
CA VAL A 9 -28.90 21.04 -4.17
C VAL A 9 -29.36 21.03 -2.70
N PRO A 10 -30.65 20.77 -2.41
CA PRO A 10 -31.14 20.76 -1.04
C PRO A 10 -30.79 19.45 -0.31
N ALA A 11 -30.46 19.59 0.96
CA ALA A 11 -30.27 18.52 1.92
C ALA A 11 -31.58 17.84 2.27
N LEU A 12 -31.63 16.52 2.18
CA LEU A 12 -32.70 15.69 2.78
C LEU A 12 -32.08 14.86 3.90
N SER A 13 -32.42 15.27 5.11
CA SER A 13 -32.12 14.53 6.35
C SER A 13 -33.14 13.40 6.51
N ALA A 14 -32.68 12.18 6.66
CA ALA A 14 -33.50 11.07 7.15
C ALA A 14 -32.76 10.42 8.34
N ALA A 15 -33.23 10.70 9.55
CA ALA A 15 -32.88 10.05 10.77
C ALA A 15 -33.67 8.75 10.89
N VAL A 16 -32.98 7.61 11.06
CA VAL A 16 -33.60 6.36 11.50
C VAL A 16 -32.88 5.88 12.74
N LEU A 17 -33.58 6.04 13.88
CA LEU A 17 -33.25 5.45 15.18
C LEU A 17 -33.76 4.00 15.21
N LEU A 18 -32.88 3.03 15.32
CA LEU A 18 -33.25 1.66 15.76
C LEU A 18 -32.49 1.32 17.03
N ALA A 19 -33.23 1.34 18.14
CA ALA A 19 -32.81 0.80 19.41
C ALA A 19 -33.13 -0.70 19.47
N THR A 20 -32.12 -1.56 19.66
CA THR A 20 -32.34 -2.96 20.03
C THR A 20 -31.63 -3.23 21.35
N ALA A 21 -32.43 -3.37 22.41
CA ALA A 21 -32.02 -3.88 23.71
C ALA A 21 -31.83 -5.39 23.63
N LEU A 22 -30.66 -5.89 24.01
CA LEU A 22 -30.42 -7.30 24.27
C LEU A 22 -30.10 -7.50 25.76
N THR A 23 -31.05 -8.07 26.44
CA THR A 23 -31.06 -8.52 27.83
C THR A 23 -30.02 -9.61 28.06
N GLY A 24 -29.33 -9.47 29.17
CA GLY A 24 -28.28 -10.34 29.66
C GLY A 24 -28.72 -11.72 30.11
N CYS A 25 -27.78 -12.62 30.24
CA CYS A 25 -27.82 -13.76 31.12
C CYS A 25 -26.55 -13.76 31.94
N SER A 26 -26.71 -13.40 33.23
CA SER A 26 -25.69 -13.60 34.24
C SER A 26 -25.74 -15.09 34.66
N VAL A 27 -24.67 -15.82 34.43
CA VAL A 27 -24.45 -17.13 35.08
C VAL A 27 -23.38 -16.93 36.13
N LEU A 28 -23.80 -16.94 37.39
CA LEU A 28 -22.92 -17.09 38.56
C LEU A 28 -22.34 -18.52 38.54
N GLY A 29 -21.12 -18.67 38.11
CA GLY A 29 -20.32 -19.90 38.20
C GLY A 29 -19.19 -19.70 39.19
N ARG A 30 -19.25 -20.46 40.23
CA ARG A 30 -18.42 -20.68 41.41
C ARG A 30 -16.93 -20.82 41.06
N ALA A 31 -16.10 -20.13 41.84
CA ALA A 31 -14.65 -20.22 41.80
C ALA A 31 -14.15 -21.63 42.15
N GLU A 32 -13.42 -22.24 41.25
CA GLU A 32 -12.45 -23.28 41.53
C GLU A 32 -11.14 -22.88 40.85
N SER A 33 -10.13 -22.69 41.73
CA SER A 33 -8.77 -22.35 41.32
C SER A 33 -8.14 -23.58 40.68
N ALA A 34 -8.26 -23.68 39.37
CA ALA A 34 -7.46 -24.64 38.57
C ALA A 34 -6.28 -23.86 37.97
N THR A 35 -5.07 -24.20 38.41
CA THR A 35 -3.80 -23.79 37.83
C THR A 35 -3.79 -24.22 36.37
N THR A 36 -4.06 -23.29 35.46
CA THR A 36 -4.00 -23.54 34.01
C THR A 36 -2.52 -23.58 33.57
N PRO A 37 -2.03 -24.67 32.98
CA PRO A 37 -0.73 -24.68 32.31
C PRO A 37 -0.74 -23.65 31.20
N GLY A 38 0.35 -22.87 31.09
CA GLY A 38 0.49 -21.75 30.17
C GLY A 38 -0.06 -22.05 28.77
N GLN A 39 -1.03 -21.25 28.37
CA GLN A 39 -1.59 -21.24 27.03
C GLN A 39 -0.45 -20.85 26.08
N PRO A 40 -0.05 -21.68 25.11
CA PRO A 40 0.92 -21.25 24.10
C PRO A 40 0.33 -20.02 23.40
N GLY A 41 1.08 -18.93 23.44
CA GLY A 41 0.67 -17.68 22.82
C GLY A 41 0.15 -17.95 21.41
N SER A 42 -1.07 -17.56 21.12
CA SER A 42 -1.64 -17.67 19.79
C SER A 42 -0.76 -16.83 18.86
N ALA A 43 0.15 -17.49 18.14
CA ALA A 43 0.89 -16.86 17.07
C ALA A 43 -0.16 -16.32 16.10
N THR A 44 -0.26 -15.01 15.99
CA THR A 44 -1.09 -14.37 14.97
C THR A 44 -0.64 -14.96 13.63
N PRO A 45 -1.53 -15.59 12.84
CA PRO A 45 -1.12 -16.18 11.56
C PRO A 45 -0.49 -15.07 10.72
N THR A 46 0.76 -15.28 10.32
CA THR A 46 1.44 -14.39 9.39
C THR A 46 0.61 -14.38 8.10
N PRO A 47 0.18 -13.21 7.61
CA PRO A 47 -0.61 -13.13 6.38
C PRO A 47 0.15 -13.85 5.26
N ALA A 48 -0.54 -14.77 4.58
CA ALA A 48 0.00 -15.41 3.39
C ALA A 48 0.07 -14.36 2.27
N GLY A 49 1.25 -13.79 2.03
CA GLY A 49 1.45 -12.75 1.03
C GLY A 49 2.91 -12.34 0.94
N LYS A 50 3.20 -11.52 -0.06
CA LYS A 50 4.56 -10.99 -0.29
C LYS A 50 4.65 -9.54 0.16
N PRO A 51 5.74 -9.15 0.86
CA PRO A 51 6.06 -7.74 1.05
C PRO A 51 6.57 -7.14 -0.27
N VAL A 52 6.54 -5.82 -0.36
CA VAL A 52 7.13 -5.07 -1.47
C VAL A 52 7.78 -3.80 -0.94
N THR A 53 8.94 -3.45 -1.51
CA THR A 53 9.61 -2.18 -1.26
C THR A 53 9.65 -1.39 -2.57
N LEU A 54 9.21 -0.14 -2.51
CA LEU A 54 9.33 0.82 -3.60
C LEU A 54 10.40 1.85 -3.27
N LEU A 55 11.42 1.94 -4.11
CA LEU A 55 12.43 2.98 -4.09
C LEU A 55 12.15 3.97 -5.22
N GLN A 56 12.08 5.26 -4.92
CA GLN A 56 11.91 6.30 -5.95
C GLN A 56 13.00 7.34 -5.83
N ARG A 57 13.52 7.78 -6.98
CA ARG A 57 14.54 8.83 -7.06
C ARG A 57 14.37 9.66 -8.33
N LEU A 58 14.39 10.97 -8.19
CA LEU A 58 14.36 11.90 -9.31
C LEU A 58 15.80 12.21 -9.77
N GLY A 59 16.12 11.81 -10.99
CA GLY A 59 17.47 11.96 -11.54
C GLY A 59 18.54 11.14 -10.80
N ALA A 60 19.81 11.41 -11.11
CA ALA A 60 20.94 10.67 -10.52
C ALA A 60 21.24 11.09 -9.06
N ASP A 61 21.08 12.36 -8.76
CA ASP A 61 21.49 12.97 -7.48
C ASP A 61 20.30 13.24 -6.54
N GLY A 62 19.07 12.88 -6.95
CA GLY A 62 17.87 13.05 -6.14
C GLY A 62 17.88 12.19 -4.88
N LYS A 63 17.21 12.68 -3.83
CA LYS A 63 16.98 11.88 -2.63
C LYS A 63 16.19 10.62 -2.95
N VAL A 64 16.45 9.56 -2.21
CA VAL A 64 15.72 8.29 -2.33
C VAL A 64 14.56 8.28 -1.36
N ARG A 65 13.33 8.23 -1.88
CA ARG A 65 12.13 7.90 -1.13
C ARG A 65 12.03 6.38 -1.02
N THR A 66 11.78 5.87 0.16
CA THR A 66 11.61 4.42 0.40
C THR A 66 10.25 4.15 1.01
N LEU A 67 9.42 3.36 0.33
CA LEU A 67 8.13 2.88 0.81
C LEU A 67 8.20 1.37 0.97
N GLU A 68 7.97 0.87 2.18
CA GLU A 68 7.88 -0.56 2.50
C GLU A 68 6.43 -0.92 2.81
N VAL A 69 5.91 -1.99 2.20
CA VAL A 69 4.54 -2.49 2.45
C VAL A 69 4.61 -3.95 2.82
N ASP A 70 4.06 -4.28 3.99
CA ASP A 70 4.00 -5.66 4.47
C ASP A 70 2.83 -6.46 3.83
N PRO A 71 2.80 -7.80 3.99
CA PRO A 71 1.72 -8.63 3.44
C PRO A 71 0.32 -8.29 3.95
N ALA A 72 0.20 -7.64 5.10
CA ALA A 72 -1.08 -7.18 5.66
C ALA A 72 -1.51 -5.81 5.13
N GLY A 73 -0.71 -5.17 4.27
CA GLY A 73 -0.96 -3.85 3.71
C GLY A 73 -0.56 -2.69 4.61
N ARG A 74 0.13 -2.93 5.72
CA ARG A 74 0.70 -1.85 6.52
C ARG A 74 1.92 -1.32 5.81
N TRP A 75 2.05 -0.01 5.75
CA TRP A 75 3.16 0.63 5.07
C TRP A 75 3.92 1.61 5.97
N GLN A 76 5.19 1.70 5.70
CA GLN A 76 6.10 2.71 6.24
C GLN A 76 6.82 3.40 5.08
N CYS A 77 6.85 4.71 5.11
CA CYS A 77 7.54 5.50 4.11
C CYS A 77 8.58 6.39 4.77
N ARG A 78 9.81 6.34 4.27
CA ARG A 78 10.90 7.23 4.66
C ARG A 78 11.01 8.36 3.65
N ASP A 79 11.02 9.58 4.17
CA ASP A 79 11.15 10.80 3.35
C ASP A 79 10.05 10.91 2.27
N CYS A 80 8.81 10.56 2.63
CA CYS A 80 7.70 10.56 1.68
C CYS A 80 7.35 11.95 1.16
N ALA A 81 7.42 12.95 2.00
CA ALA A 81 7.15 14.34 1.65
C ALA A 81 8.42 15.13 1.27
N GLY A 82 9.58 14.49 1.23
CA GLY A 82 10.85 15.17 0.95
C GLY A 82 11.39 16.00 2.12
N ASP A 83 10.75 15.91 3.28
CA ASP A 83 11.05 16.68 4.51
C ASP A 83 11.92 15.91 5.51
N GLY A 84 12.28 14.67 5.19
CA GLY A 84 13.03 13.77 6.06
C GLY A 84 12.17 13.10 7.14
N VAL A 85 10.85 13.27 7.12
CA VAL A 85 9.92 12.68 8.09
C VAL A 85 9.41 11.34 7.62
N ASP A 86 9.39 10.36 8.52
CA ASP A 86 8.81 9.05 8.28
C ASP A 86 7.29 9.11 8.46
N ALA A 87 6.56 8.49 7.53
CA ALA A 87 5.12 8.33 7.59
C ALA A 87 4.74 6.86 7.63
N THR A 88 3.64 6.53 8.29
CA THR A 88 3.11 5.16 8.36
C THR A 88 1.61 5.15 8.12
N GLY A 89 1.09 4.01 7.67
CA GLY A 89 -0.34 3.84 7.47
C GLY A 89 -0.69 2.42 7.03
N ALA A 90 -1.87 2.28 6.46
CA ALA A 90 -2.32 1.00 5.92
C ALA A 90 -3.14 1.20 4.65
N LEU A 91 -2.96 0.30 3.70
CA LEU A 91 -3.86 0.12 2.57
C LEU A 91 -5.22 -0.38 3.10
N ASN A 92 -6.29 0.00 2.43
CA ASN A 92 -7.58 -0.61 2.75
C ASN A 92 -7.61 -2.09 2.31
N PRO A 93 -8.58 -2.89 2.78
CA PRO A 93 -8.62 -4.33 2.48
C PRO A 93 -8.67 -4.65 0.97
N GLU A 94 -9.36 -3.85 0.18
CA GLU A 94 -9.46 -4.03 -1.27
C GLU A 94 -8.13 -3.75 -1.96
N GLN A 95 -7.46 -2.66 -1.58
CA GLN A 95 -6.13 -2.30 -2.08
C GLN A 95 -5.10 -3.38 -1.71
N THR A 96 -5.13 -3.86 -0.46
CA THR A 96 -4.25 -4.94 0.01
C THR A 96 -4.44 -6.21 -0.82
N GLN A 97 -5.70 -6.63 -1.01
CA GLN A 97 -6.01 -7.81 -1.82
C GLN A 97 -5.57 -7.63 -3.28
N ARG A 98 -5.81 -6.46 -3.87
CA ARG A 98 -5.37 -6.14 -5.24
C ARG A 98 -3.85 -6.20 -5.35
N LEU A 99 -3.12 -5.59 -4.41
CA LEU A 99 -1.66 -5.63 -4.35
C LEU A 99 -1.16 -7.07 -4.32
N GLN A 100 -1.68 -7.90 -3.41
CA GLN A 100 -1.23 -9.29 -3.27
C GLN A 100 -1.52 -10.13 -4.54
N ARG A 101 -2.63 -9.89 -5.23
CA ARG A 101 -2.89 -10.54 -6.54
C ARG A 101 -1.85 -10.14 -7.59
N MET A 102 -1.51 -8.86 -7.69
CA MET A 102 -0.49 -8.39 -8.62
C MET A 102 0.91 -8.93 -8.27
N LEU A 103 1.26 -8.98 -6.98
CA LEU A 103 2.55 -9.55 -6.54
C LEU A 103 2.65 -11.07 -6.74
N ALA A 104 1.53 -11.74 -6.90
CA ALA A 104 1.46 -13.17 -7.24
C ALA A 104 1.40 -13.43 -8.75
N ASP A 105 1.30 -12.39 -9.59
CA ASP A 105 1.20 -12.56 -11.04
C ASP A 105 2.51 -13.13 -11.61
N PRO A 106 2.46 -14.26 -12.34
CA PRO A 106 3.65 -14.84 -12.96
C PRO A 106 4.28 -13.95 -14.05
N ALA A 107 3.57 -12.95 -14.54
CA ALA A 107 4.13 -11.99 -15.50
C ALA A 107 5.26 -11.16 -14.89
N LEU A 108 5.24 -10.88 -13.58
CA LEU A 108 6.31 -10.11 -12.91
C LEU A 108 7.71 -10.70 -13.11
N VAL A 109 7.83 -12.03 -13.20
CA VAL A 109 9.14 -12.68 -13.45
C VAL A 109 9.72 -12.27 -14.81
N ARG A 110 8.86 -12.03 -15.81
CA ARG A 110 9.27 -11.58 -17.15
C ARG A 110 9.54 -10.07 -17.21
N GLU A 111 9.08 -9.35 -16.20
CA GLU A 111 9.23 -7.90 -16.08
C GLU A 111 10.45 -7.48 -15.25
N THR A 112 11.22 -8.44 -14.71
CA THR A 112 12.44 -8.15 -13.95
C THR A 112 13.50 -7.46 -14.80
N ASP A 113 14.37 -6.71 -14.15
CA ASP A 113 15.48 -6.01 -14.82
C ASP A 113 16.38 -6.98 -15.58
N GLU A 114 16.62 -8.16 -15.02
CA GLU A 114 17.37 -9.24 -15.66
C GLU A 114 16.66 -9.76 -16.92
N ALA A 115 15.37 -10.12 -16.82
CA ALA A 115 14.59 -10.67 -17.92
C ALA A 115 14.42 -9.67 -19.07
N ARG A 116 14.22 -8.41 -18.76
CA ARG A 116 14.09 -7.32 -19.71
C ARG A 116 15.43 -6.80 -20.24
N ARG A 117 16.55 -7.19 -19.63
CA ARG A 117 17.87 -6.59 -19.85
C ARG A 117 17.81 -5.08 -19.71
N TYR A 118 17.20 -4.64 -18.61
CA TYR A 118 16.94 -3.22 -18.35
C TYR A 118 18.21 -2.39 -18.43
N ARG A 119 18.11 -1.23 -19.11
CA ARG A 119 19.17 -0.23 -19.18
C ARG A 119 18.53 1.15 -18.95
N GLN A 120 19.21 1.97 -18.16
CA GLN A 120 18.78 3.35 -17.96
C GLN A 120 18.89 4.11 -19.29
N LEU A 121 17.80 4.68 -19.76
CA LEU A 121 17.71 5.26 -21.09
C LEU A 121 17.60 6.78 -21.11
N CYS A 122 17.14 7.40 -20.01
CA CYS A 122 16.97 8.85 -19.94
C CYS A 122 17.56 9.48 -18.69
N ILE A 123 18.11 10.70 -18.85
CA ILE A 123 18.71 11.48 -17.78
C ILE A 123 17.62 12.35 -17.13
N GLY A 124 17.67 12.47 -15.82
CA GLY A 124 16.77 13.35 -15.05
C GLY A 124 15.35 12.82 -14.85
N ALA A 125 15.05 11.60 -15.32
CA ALA A 125 13.75 10.98 -15.12
C ALA A 125 13.55 10.47 -13.69
N LEU A 126 12.28 10.38 -13.28
CA LEU A 126 11.91 9.63 -12.08
C LEU A 126 12.20 8.15 -12.30
N THR A 127 13.02 7.59 -11.43
CA THR A 127 13.31 6.16 -11.41
C THR A 127 12.60 5.52 -10.23
N SER A 128 11.77 4.51 -10.49
CA SER A 128 11.05 3.72 -9.50
C SER A 128 11.53 2.29 -9.56
N SER A 129 11.99 1.72 -8.44
CA SER A 129 12.43 0.32 -8.35
C SER A 129 11.55 -0.43 -7.37
N LEU A 130 10.91 -1.49 -7.84
CA LEU A 130 10.14 -2.43 -7.02
C LEU A 130 11.04 -3.59 -6.64
N LEU A 131 11.19 -3.83 -5.33
CA LEU A 131 11.90 -4.96 -4.76
C LEU A 131 10.88 -5.91 -4.13
N ILE A 132 10.76 -7.11 -4.66
CA ILE A 132 9.81 -8.14 -4.23
C ILE A 132 10.58 -9.40 -3.88
N PRO A 133 10.63 -9.80 -2.60
CA PRO A 133 11.32 -11.02 -2.18
C PRO A 133 10.77 -12.28 -2.89
N PRO A 134 11.64 -13.30 -3.13
CA PRO A 134 13.03 -13.32 -2.69
C PRO A 134 14.02 -12.52 -3.55
N GLU A 135 13.80 -12.32 -4.85
CA GLU A 135 14.86 -11.80 -5.74
C GLU A 135 14.34 -11.00 -6.94
N LEU A 136 13.06 -10.57 -6.94
CA LEU A 136 12.56 -9.81 -8.07
C LEU A 136 12.90 -8.32 -7.89
N THR A 137 13.64 -7.76 -8.85
CA THR A 137 13.88 -6.33 -8.98
C THR A 137 13.36 -5.87 -10.33
N ILE A 138 12.50 -4.83 -10.31
CA ILE A 138 11.89 -4.26 -11.51
C ILE A 138 12.06 -2.75 -11.45
N THR A 139 12.84 -2.21 -12.37
CA THR A 139 13.06 -0.77 -12.49
C THR A 139 12.23 -0.18 -13.60
N ILE A 140 11.56 0.93 -13.30
CA ILE A 140 10.71 1.70 -14.21
C ILE A 140 11.28 3.12 -14.23
N GLN A 141 11.56 3.63 -15.41
CA GLN A 141 11.88 5.04 -15.63
C GLN A 141 10.74 5.73 -16.36
N ASP A 142 10.43 6.95 -15.93
CA ASP A 142 9.45 7.79 -16.62
C ASP A 142 10.10 8.46 -17.83
N CYS A 143 10.39 7.65 -18.85
CA CYS A 143 11.02 8.08 -20.10
C CYS A 143 9.96 8.24 -21.19
N PRO A 144 9.92 9.38 -21.90
CA PRO A 144 9.02 9.54 -23.03
C PRO A 144 9.22 8.47 -24.10
N GLY A 145 8.15 7.75 -24.47
CA GLY A 145 8.16 6.75 -25.53
C GLY A 145 8.65 5.35 -25.13
N GLU A 146 9.05 5.14 -23.89
CA GLU A 146 9.40 3.82 -23.36
C GLU A 146 8.14 3.10 -22.83
N PRO A 147 7.92 1.83 -23.24
CA PRO A 147 6.84 1.05 -22.67
C PRO A 147 7.19 0.61 -21.25
N ALA A 148 6.35 0.98 -20.28
CA ALA A 148 6.46 0.49 -18.92
C ALA A 148 6.08 -1.00 -18.83
N PRO A 149 6.72 -1.80 -17.94
CA PRO A 149 6.30 -3.15 -17.64
C PRO A 149 4.90 -3.14 -17.01
N PRO A 150 3.89 -3.77 -17.63
CA PRO A 150 2.49 -3.47 -17.32
C PRO A 150 2.09 -3.82 -15.88
N VAL A 151 2.43 -5.01 -15.38
CA VAL A 151 2.03 -5.43 -14.02
C VAL A 151 2.79 -4.65 -12.96
N ALA A 152 4.09 -4.45 -13.15
CA ALA A 152 4.89 -3.65 -12.22
C ALA A 152 4.45 -2.18 -12.20
N TYR A 153 4.03 -1.64 -13.33
CA TYR A 153 3.49 -0.30 -13.41
C TYR A 153 2.16 -0.16 -12.65
N ASP A 154 1.27 -1.17 -12.74
CA ASP A 154 0.03 -1.21 -11.96
C ASP A 154 0.30 -1.28 -10.45
N VAL A 155 1.33 -2.05 -10.02
CA VAL A 155 1.79 -2.06 -8.62
C VAL A 155 2.27 -0.67 -8.21
N LEU A 156 3.12 -0.04 -9.02
CA LEU A 156 3.64 1.31 -8.78
C LEU A 156 2.50 2.33 -8.62
N LEU A 157 1.51 2.31 -9.52
CA LEU A 157 0.35 3.22 -9.47
C LEU A 157 -0.47 3.01 -8.19
N LEU A 158 -0.75 1.76 -7.82
CA LEU A 158 -1.49 1.48 -6.58
C LEU A 158 -0.76 2.03 -5.37
N LEU A 159 0.54 1.80 -5.25
CA LEU A 159 1.34 2.24 -4.12
C LEU A 159 1.43 3.77 -4.05
N THR A 160 1.65 4.44 -5.17
CA THR A 160 1.76 5.91 -5.21
C THR A 160 0.44 6.63 -4.99
N GLN A 161 -0.69 6.03 -5.36
CA GLN A 161 -2.02 6.59 -5.12
C GLN A 161 -2.52 6.37 -3.68
N ALA A 162 -2.07 5.30 -3.04
CA ALA A 162 -2.51 4.91 -1.70
C ALA A 162 -1.65 5.48 -0.56
N THR A 163 -0.51 6.10 -0.88
CA THR A 163 0.42 6.68 0.09
C THR A 163 0.57 8.19 -0.14
N PRO A 164 0.92 8.98 0.88
CA PRO A 164 1.09 10.41 0.72
C PRO A 164 2.05 10.74 -0.43
N ALA A 165 1.63 11.63 -1.31
CA ALA A 165 2.50 12.22 -2.32
C ALA A 165 3.38 13.30 -1.68
N GLU A 166 4.53 13.57 -2.30
CA GLU A 166 5.32 14.76 -1.99
C GLU A 166 4.45 16.01 -2.20
N ASP A 167 4.19 16.75 -1.13
CA ASP A 167 3.56 18.06 -1.25
C ASP A 167 4.54 18.98 -1.98
N LYS A 168 4.22 19.30 -3.22
CA LYS A 168 4.95 20.32 -3.97
C LYS A 168 4.56 21.67 -3.36
N GLY A 169 5.31 22.10 -2.33
CA GLY A 169 5.25 23.45 -1.78
C GLY A 169 5.59 24.52 -2.81
#